data_03fe2b2cc296e14677fe7423a0325062
#
_entry.id   03fe2b2cc296e14677fe7423a0325062
#
_cell.length_a   1.000
_cell.length_b   1.000
_cell.length_c   1.000
_cell.angle_alpha   90.00
_cell.angle_beta   90.00
_cell.angle_gamma   90.00
#
_symmetry.space_group_name_H-M   'P 1'
#
loop_
_entity.id
_entity.type
_entity.pdbx_description
1 polymer ?
#
loop_
_entity_poly.entity_id
_entity_poly.type
_entity_poly.pdbx_seq_one_letter_code
_entity_poly.pdbx_strand_id
1 'polypeptide(L)'
;MIKFENSFHKLNTDFYENVIPSKPPKPELISFNKSLSNLLGIKKSWIESIEGLECFTGKQVIKNSNPLAMVYAGHQFGNWVPRLGDGRAILLGEILDQNNERWDIQLKGSGLTPFSRNGDGKAALGPVLREYLMSEAMHKLGIPTTLALFIAKTGENVYREKVFPGAIITRVAKSHIRVGTFQYFASLGKYNLVKELMDYVIKRNFPEINTNQNKYLSFLKFVIDAQAKLISKWMSIGFIHGVMNTDNCSIVGDTIDYGPCAFMDKYDENTVFSSIDTFGRYSYKNQPLICQWNLAQLANCILPFLSDEKEKSIKIAQNEIDKYSEVYHNYFSKEIFKKLGFSCKIEDDNKLKDELFDIMKRDELDFTISFSNLYFELLNIDNNLSEFTSKSRDFTKWISKWKLRLKKEKKSVNQIAENLKQSNAIIIPRNHLVEEAINFALENDNFSKYFNLLKLVSDPFKYKEKYVNYYKPPAVLDENFKTFCGT
;
A
#
# COMPACT_ATOMS: atom_id res chain seq x y z
N MET A 1 19.61 21.80 4.16
CA MET A 1 20.37 20.67 3.56
C MET A 1 19.91 19.39 4.25
N ILE A 2 19.59 18.34 3.50
CA ILE A 2 19.17 17.05 4.05
C ILE A 2 20.36 16.39 4.72
N LYS A 3 20.15 15.85 5.93
CA LYS A 3 21.16 15.08 6.65
C LYS A 3 20.80 13.59 6.55
N PHE A 4 21.57 12.85 5.76
CA PHE A 4 21.40 11.40 5.66
C PHE A 4 22.10 10.64 6.78
N GLU A 5 21.45 9.57 7.24
CA GLU A 5 22.02 8.54 8.09
C GLU A 5 22.02 7.23 7.32
N ASN A 6 23.15 6.80 6.82
CA ASN A 6 23.24 5.63 5.94
C ASN A 6 23.39 4.34 6.76
N SER A 7 22.37 3.97 7.53
CA SER A 7 22.45 2.82 8.43
C SER A 7 22.42 1.49 7.68
N PHE A 8 21.64 1.40 6.60
CA PHE A 8 21.59 0.21 5.75
C PHE A 8 22.94 -0.03 5.03
N HIS A 9 23.60 1.03 4.58
CA HIS A 9 24.93 0.96 3.95
C HIS A 9 26.03 0.45 4.89
N LYS A 10 25.80 0.42 6.22
CA LYS A 10 26.73 -0.13 7.20
C LYS A 10 26.60 -1.64 7.40
N LEU A 11 25.58 -2.27 6.83
CA LEU A 11 25.43 -3.72 6.80
C LEU A 11 26.46 -4.36 5.86
N ASN A 12 26.55 -5.68 5.90
CA ASN A 12 27.39 -6.44 4.98
C ASN A 12 27.11 -6.03 3.52
N THR A 13 28.16 -5.91 2.72
CA THR A 13 28.05 -5.46 1.31
C THR A 13 27.26 -6.42 0.42
N ASP A 14 27.02 -7.65 0.85
CA ASP A 14 26.15 -8.59 0.14
C ASP A 14 24.67 -8.12 0.08
N PHE A 15 24.25 -7.16 0.92
CA PHE A 15 22.87 -6.65 0.95
C PHE A 15 22.51 -5.71 -0.18
N TYR A 16 23.51 -5.13 -0.86
CA TYR A 16 23.30 -4.08 -1.84
C TYR A 16 24.43 -3.98 -2.86
N GLU A 17 24.16 -3.26 -3.93
CA GLU A 17 25.16 -2.77 -4.87
C GLU A 17 25.19 -1.24 -4.82
N ASN A 18 26.38 -0.62 -4.79
CA ASN A 18 26.49 0.83 -4.89
C ASN A 18 26.15 1.28 -6.31
N VAL A 19 25.26 2.23 -6.44
CA VAL A 19 24.76 2.70 -7.74
C VAL A 19 24.62 4.21 -7.74
N ILE A 20 25.10 4.84 -8.81
CA ILE A 20 24.89 6.27 -9.03
C ILE A 20 23.65 6.43 -9.91
N PRO A 21 22.64 7.24 -9.52
CA PRO A 21 21.49 7.52 -10.36
C PRO A 21 21.89 8.07 -11.73
N SER A 22 21.12 7.75 -12.76
CA SER A 22 21.26 8.35 -14.08
C SER A 22 20.93 9.85 -14.02
N LYS A 23 21.56 10.63 -14.88
CA LYS A 23 21.34 12.08 -14.95
C LYS A 23 20.27 12.40 -15.98
N PRO A 24 19.03 12.71 -15.58
CA PRO A 24 17.99 13.10 -16.54
C PRO A 24 18.40 14.39 -17.26
N PRO A 25 18.18 14.49 -18.60
CA PRO A 25 18.68 15.63 -19.39
C PRO A 25 17.97 16.93 -19.04
N LYS A 26 16.64 16.88 -18.86
CA LYS A 26 15.81 18.08 -18.60
C LYS A 26 14.73 17.76 -17.55
N PRO A 27 15.11 17.64 -16.27
CA PRO A 27 14.12 17.37 -15.23
C PRO A 27 13.18 18.56 -15.03
N GLU A 28 11.90 18.27 -14.82
CA GLU A 28 10.84 19.24 -14.58
C GLU A 28 9.94 18.78 -13.45
N LEU A 29 9.82 19.60 -12.39
CA LEU A 29 8.97 19.30 -11.23
C LEU A 29 7.49 19.27 -11.65
N ILE A 30 6.80 18.17 -11.34
CA ILE A 30 5.35 18.05 -11.48
C ILE A 30 4.66 18.39 -10.17
N SER A 31 5.09 17.74 -9.08
CA SER A 31 4.48 17.92 -7.75
C SER A 31 5.39 17.42 -6.63
N PHE A 32 5.14 17.91 -5.42
CA PHE A 32 5.71 17.33 -4.21
C PHE A 32 4.70 17.35 -3.05
N ASN A 33 4.86 16.41 -2.11
CA ASN A 33 4.00 16.28 -0.94
C ASN A 33 4.47 17.25 0.16
N LYS A 34 3.75 18.38 0.31
CA LYS A 34 4.07 19.42 1.26
C LYS A 34 4.01 18.94 2.72
N SER A 35 3.02 18.11 3.06
CA SER A 35 2.86 17.59 4.42
C SER A 35 4.01 16.68 4.79
N LEU A 36 4.38 15.78 3.87
CA LEU A 36 5.51 14.87 4.04
C LEU A 36 6.84 15.64 4.10
N SER A 37 7.03 16.62 3.23
CA SER A 37 8.21 17.50 3.24
C SER A 37 8.39 18.17 4.61
N ASN A 38 7.30 18.71 5.19
CA ASN A 38 7.34 19.32 6.50
C ASN A 38 7.68 18.31 7.61
N LEU A 39 7.07 17.10 7.58
CA LEU A 39 7.36 16.01 8.52
C LEU A 39 8.85 15.66 8.51
N LEU A 40 9.43 15.55 7.32
CA LEU A 40 10.86 15.23 7.12
C LEU A 40 11.81 16.41 7.39
N GLY A 41 11.28 17.58 7.74
CA GLY A 41 12.08 18.79 7.98
C GLY A 41 12.71 19.38 6.71
N ILE A 42 12.21 19.04 5.51
CA ILE A 42 12.72 19.50 4.23
C ILE A 42 11.97 20.78 3.83
N LYS A 43 12.69 21.88 3.70
CA LYS A 43 12.08 23.18 3.38
C LYS A 43 11.51 23.19 1.95
N LYS A 44 10.28 23.69 1.80
CA LYS A 44 9.61 23.88 0.51
C LYS A 44 10.49 24.63 -0.50
N SER A 45 11.10 25.76 -0.07
CA SER A 45 11.96 26.58 -0.94
C SER A 45 13.17 25.83 -1.49
N TRP A 46 13.67 24.82 -0.75
CA TRP A 46 14.74 23.98 -1.25
C TRP A 46 14.24 22.92 -2.23
N ILE A 47 13.08 22.28 -1.96
CA ILE A 47 12.50 21.31 -2.90
C ILE A 47 12.19 21.95 -4.26
N GLU A 48 11.68 23.19 -4.25
CA GLU A 48 11.33 23.95 -5.48
C GLU A 48 12.55 24.61 -6.13
N SER A 49 13.74 24.52 -5.54
CA SER A 49 14.97 25.03 -6.13
C SER A 49 15.53 24.08 -7.19
N ILE A 50 16.45 24.61 -8.03
CA ILE A 50 17.19 23.78 -9.00
C ILE A 50 17.94 22.67 -8.29
N GLU A 51 18.59 22.98 -7.15
CA GLU A 51 19.33 21.99 -6.36
C GLU A 51 18.39 20.85 -5.89
N GLY A 52 17.23 21.17 -5.31
CA GLY A 52 16.25 20.19 -4.86
C GLY A 52 15.72 19.30 -6.01
N LEU A 53 15.39 19.93 -7.14
CA LEU A 53 14.97 19.23 -8.36
C LEU A 53 16.06 18.26 -8.84
N GLU A 54 17.30 18.69 -8.95
CA GLU A 54 18.41 17.86 -9.41
C GLU A 54 18.73 16.72 -8.43
N CYS A 55 18.61 16.97 -7.13
CA CYS A 55 18.82 15.97 -6.10
C CYS A 55 17.73 14.88 -6.13
N PHE A 56 16.44 15.25 -6.15
CA PHE A 56 15.35 14.29 -6.13
C PHE A 56 15.05 13.64 -7.48
N THR A 57 15.73 14.06 -8.53
CA THR A 57 15.75 13.36 -9.82
C THR A 57 17.01 12.53 -10.05
N GLY A 58 17.97 12.57 -9.11
CA GLY A 58 19.23 11.85 -9.24
C GLY A 58 20.24 12.50 -10.17
N LYS A 59 19.93 13.66 -10.78
CA LYS A 59 20.86 14.39 -11.65
C LYS A 59 22.08 14.85 -10.89
N GLN A 60 21.91 15.19 -9.62
CA GLN A 60 22.98 15.49 -8.67
C GLN A 60 22.86 14.54 -7.46
N VAL A 61 23.97 13.89 -7.10
CA VAL A 61 24.03 13.08 -5.88
C VAL A 61 24.03 13.99 -4.66
N ILE A 62 23.08 13.79 -3.76
CA ILE A 62 22.96 14.60 -2.54
C ILE A 62 24.17 14.34 -1.65
N LYS A 63 24.79 15.42 -1.13
CA LYS A 63 25.91 15.32 -0.23
C LYS A 63 25.59 14.45 0.99
N ASN A 64 26.46 13.53 1.33
CA ASN A 64 26.34 12.54 2.41
C ASN A 64 25.25 11.47 2.18
N SER A 65 24.67 11.36 0.98
CA SER A 65 23.94 10.15 0.60
C SER A 65 24.92 9.06 0.15
N ASN A 66 24.53 7.79 0.32
CA ASN A 66 25.25 6.64 -0.21
C ASN A 66 24.29 5.82 -1.08
N PRO A 67 24.07 6.25 -2.33
CA PRO A 67 23.07 5.61 -3.18
C PRO A 67 23.40 4.16 -3.46
N LEU A 68 22.38 3.30 -3.28
CA LEU A 68 22.52 1.86 -3.44
C LEU A 68 21.24 1.22 -3.98
N ALA A 69 21.37 0.05 -4.61
CA ALA A 69 20.27 -0.83 -4.99
C ALA A 69 20.27 -2.07 -4.07
N MET A 70 19.14 -2.35 -3.44
CA MET A 70 18.98 -3.47 -2.50
C MET A 70 18.81 -4.78 -3.25
N VAL A 71 19.42 -5.86 -2.73
CA VAL A 71 19.24 -7.22 -3.25
C VAL A 71 18.06 -7.89 -2.56
N TYR A 72 17.28 -8.63 -3.31
CA TYR A 72 16.26 -9.55 -2.82
C TYR A 72 15.93 -10.62 -3.85
N ALA A 73 15.26 -11.65 -3.45
CA ALA A 73 14.63 -12.66 -4.29
C ALA A 73 13.12 -12.57 -4.14
N GLY A 74 12.35 -13.48 -4.69
CA GLY A 74 10.94 -13.54 -4.42
C GLY A 74 10.20 -14.64 -5.14
N HIS A 75 9.02 -14.95 -4.62
CA HIS A 75 8.04 -15.76 -5.32
C HIS A 75 7.07 -14.85 -6.06
N GLN A 76 7.23 -14.78 -7.39
CA GLN A 76 6.35 -14.00 -8.26
C GLN A 76 5.25 -14.92 -8.81
N PHE A 77 3.99 -14.62 -8.48
CA PHE A 77 2.85 -15.49 -8.82
C PHE A 77 3.02 -16.95 -8.35
N GLY A 78 3.74 -17.14 -7.23
CA GLY A 78 4.07 -18.47 -6.70
C GLY A 78 5.35 -19.11 -7.27
N ASN A 79 5.94 -18.57 -8.33
CA ASN A 79 7.17 -19.06 -8.93
C ASN A 79 8.40 -18.42 -8.29
N TRP A 80 9.39 -19.24 -7.96
CA TRP A 80 10.63 -18.76 -7.36
C TRP A 80 11.52 -18.02 -8.37
N VAL A 81 11.94 -16.81 -8.04
CA VAL A 81 12.91 -16.01 -8.77
C VAL A 81 14.09 -15.72 -7.84
N PRO A 82 15.24 -16.35 -8.05
CA PRO A 82 16.35 -16.37 -7.08
C PRO A 82 17.10 -15.05 -6.95
N ARG A 83 16.99 -14.14 -7.93
CA ARG A 83 17.61 -12.82 -7.90
C ARG A 83 16.74 -11.79 -8.61
N LEU A 84 16.18 -10.91 -7.83
CA LEU A 84 15.43 -9.73 -8.28
C LEU A 84 16.26 -8.48 -7.95
N GLY A 85 15.98 -7.82 -6.84
CA GLY A 85 16.62 -6.59 -6.42
C GLY A 85 15.96 -5.35 -7.00
N ASP A 86 16.45 -4.18 -6.57
CA ASP A 86 15.95 -2.88 -7.00
C ASP A 86 16.37 -2.57 -8.45
N GLY A 87 15.67 -3.15 -9.43
CA GLY A 87 16.01 -3.06 -10.85
C GLY A 87 15.82 -1.68 -11.48
N ARG A 88 15.08 -0.80 -10.82
CA ARG A 88 14.84 0.59 -11.25
C ARG A 88 14.67 1.55 -10.10
N ALA A 89 15.07 1.15 -8.90
CA ALA A 89 14.99 1.95 -7.70
C ALA A 89 16.38 2.06 -7.05
N ILE A 90 16.64 3.21 -6.44
CA ILE A 90 17.93 3.52 -5.80
C ILE A 90 17.63 4.17 -4.46
N LEU A 91 18.02 3.50 -3.37
CA LEU A 91 17.96 4.07 -2.02
C LEU A 91 19.06 5.13 -1.90
N LEU A 92 18.70 6.38 -1.65
CA LEU A 92 19.66 7.47 -1.43
C LEU A 92 20.25 7.43 -0.02
N GLY A 93 19.53 6.89 0.92
CA GLY A 93 19.85 6.81 2.33
C GLY A 93 18.60 6.98 3.19
N GLU A 94 18.82 7.17 4.48
CA GLU A 94 17.75 7.35 5.47
C GLU A 94 17.85 8.75 6.09
N ILE A 95 16.69 9.30 6.50
CA ILE A 95 16.62 10.53 7.28
C ILE A 95 15.84 10.31 8.57
N LEU A 96 16.16 11.08 9.60
CA LEU A 96 15.32 11.18 10.79
C LEU A 96 14.36 12.35 10.62
N ASP A 97 13.08 12.12 10.89
CA ASP A 97 12.09 13.16 10.93
C ASP A 97 12.16 13.98 12.24
N GLN A 98 11.24 14.93 12.41
CA GLN A 98 11.18 15.79 13.61
C GLN A 98 10.86 15.00 14.90
N ASN A 99 10.36 13.78 14.79
CA ASN A 99 10.06 12.89 15.91
C ASN A 99 11.17 11.84 16.15
N ASN A 100 12.32 11.96 15.46
CA ASN A 100 13.39 10.97 15.43
C ASN A 100 12.97 9.60 14.83
N GLU A 101 11.90 9.54 14.06
CA GLU A 101 11.55 8.37 13.30
C GLU A 101 12.38 8.29 12.01
N ARG A 102 12.85 7.10 11.68
CA ARG A 102 13.72 6.84 10.52
C ARG A 102 12.91 6.53 9.28
N TRP A 103 13.26 7.19 8.18
CA TRP A 103 12.61 7.03 6.88
C TRP A 103 13.64 6.81 5.78
N ASP A 104 13.41 5.80 4.95
CA ASP A 104 14.14 5.58 3.70
C ASP A 104 13.72 6.60 2.65
N ILE A 105 14.70 7.12 1.90
CA ILE A 105 14.45 7.96 0.71
C ILE A 105 14.96 7.20 -0.50
N GLN A 106 14.03 6.80 -1.38
CA GLN A 106 14.34 5.98 -2.55
C GLN A 106 13.85 6.66 -3.83
N LEU A 107 14.71 6.74 -4.84
CA LEU A 107 14.30 7.12 -6.20
C LEU A 107 13.80 5.90 -6.95
N LYS A 108 12.71 6.04 -7.73
CA LYS A 108 12.26 5.02 -8.69
C LYS A 108 12.17 5.61 -10.08
N GLY A 109 12.76 4.90 -11.05
CA GLY A 109 12.89 5.39 -12.43
C GLY A 109 14.18 6.15 -12.70
N SER A 110 15.16 6.06 -11.79
CA SER A 110 16.39 6.85 -11.82
C SER A 110 17.56 6.15 -12.56
N GLY A 111 17.28 5.13 -13.37
CA GLY A 111 18.25 4.49 -14.25
C GLY A 111 18.61 3.07 -13.88
N LEU A 112 19.59 2.54 -14.61
CA LEU A 112 20.04 1.15 -14.51
C LEU A 112 20.69 0.85 -13.15
N THR A 113 20.43 -0.36 -12.68
CA THR A 113 21.13 -0.99 -11.56
C THR A 113 21.60 -2.39 -11.96
N PRO A 114 22.46 -3.05 -11.19
CA PRO A 114 22.85 -4.45 -11.44
C PRO A 114 21.68 -5.43 -11.40
N PHE A 115 20.49 -4.98 -10.97
CA PHE A 115 19.27 -5.78 -10.88
C PHE A 115 18.25 -5.45 -11.98
N SER A 116 18.55 -4.55 -12.93
CA SER A 116 17.62 -4.16 -14.00
C SER A 116 17.34 -5.25 -15.00
N ARG A 117 18.12 -6.33 -14.97
CA ARG A 117 18.01 -7.44 -15.94
C ARG A 117 18.14 -6.89 -17.38
N ASN A 118 17.12 -7.05 -18.20
CA ASN A 118 17.08 -6.50 -19.57
C ASN A 118 16.31 -5.16 -19.64
N GLY A 119 15.89 -4.60 -18.50
CA GLY A 119 15.19 -3.32 -18.44
C GLY A 119 16.14 -2.12 -18.49
N ASP A 120 15.60 -0.94 -18.76
CA ASP A 120 16.32 0.33 -18.84
C ASP A 120 16.44 1.07 -17.49
N GLY A 121 15.86 0.54 -16.42
CA GLY A 121 15.84 1.17 -15.10
C GLY A 121 14.99 2.44 -15.00
N LYS A 122 14.24 2.78 -16.05
CA LYS A 122 13.41 3.99 -16.13
C LYS A 122 11.95 3.71 -15.79
N ALA A 123 11.22 4.76 -15.47
CA ALA A 123 9.78 4.70 -15.27
C ALA A 123 9.05 5.65 -16.21
N ALA A 124 7.92 5.21 -16.76
CA ALA A 124 7.03 6.04 -17.54
C ALA A 124 6.17 6.95 -16.64
N LEU A 125 5.75 8.09 -17.14
CA LEU A 125 5.00 9.12 -16.41
C LEU A 125 3.67 8.59 -15.85
N GLY A 126 2.90 7.81 -16.62
CA GLY A 126 1.61 7.27 -16.17
C GLY A 126 1.72 6.45 -14.89
N PRO A 127 2.56 5.41 -14.82
CA PRO A 127 2.84 4.65 -13.60
C PRO A 127 3.33 5.50 -12.42
N VAL A 128 4.14 6.53 -12.67
CA VAL A 128 4.62 7.45 -11.62
C VAL A 128 3.46 8.27 -11.03
N LEU A 129 2.60 8.82 -11.89
CA LEU A 129 1.40 9.55 -11.46
C LEU A 129 0.46 8.64 -10.66
N ARG A 130 0.25 7.40 -11.14
CA ARG A 130 -0.59 6.42 -10.46
C ARG A 130 -0.07 6.09 -9.06
N GLU A 131 1.23 5.79 -8.93
CA GLU A 131 1.83 5.46 -7.64
C GLU A 131 1.74 6.62 -6.64
N TYR A 132 2.00 7.85 -7.08
CA TYR A 132 1.88 9.05 -6.24
C TYR A 132 0.44 9.25 -5.73
N LEU A 133 -0.54 9.17 -6.63
CA LEU A 133 -1.96 9.33 -6.28
C LEU A 133 -2.45 8.23 -5.35
N MET A 134 -2.13 6.96 -5.65
CA MET A 134 -2.56 5.81 -4.85
C MET A 134 -1.93 5.84 -3.46
N SER A 135 -0.63 6.14 -3.34
CA SER A 135 0.04 6.23 -2.02
C SER A 135 -0.55 7.34 -1.15
N GLU A 136 -0.86 8.51 -1.73
CA GLU A 136 -1.52 9.61 -1.00
C GLU A 136 -2.93 9.23 -0.58
N ALA A 137 -3.72 8.63 -1.47
CA ALA A 137 -5.08 8.16 -1.14
C ALA A 137 -5.06 7.13 0.00
N MET A 138 -4.18 6.12 -0.07
CA MET A 138 -4.04 5.11 0.97
C MET A 138 -3.65 5.73 2.32
N HIS A 139 -2.69 6.66 2.31
CA HIS A 139 -2.29 7.39 3.51
C HIS A 139 -3.48 8.15 4.14
N LYS A 140 -4.26 8.86 3.32
CA LYS A 140 -5.43 9.63 3.80
C LYS A 140 -6.60 8.75 4.26
N LEU A 141 -6.70 7.54 3.72
CA LEU A 141 -7.63 6.50 4.21
C LEU A 141 -7.15 5.84 5.51
N GLY A 142 -5.96 6.20 6.02
CA GLY A 142 -5.39 5.62 7.25
C GLY A 142 -4.85 4.21 7.07
N ILE A 143 -4.47 3.84 5.85
CA ILE A 143 -3.83 2.57 5.52
C ILE A 143 -2.31 2.73 5.63
N PRO A 144 -1.59 1.84 6.33
CA PRO A 144 -0.13 1.82 6.33
C PRO A 144 0.43 1.68 4.91
N THR A 145 1.31 2.59 4.52
CA THR A 145 1.78 2.68 3.14
C THR A 145 3.12 3.40 3.04
N THR A 146 3.90 3.05 2.03
CA THR A 146 4.96 3.93 1.54
C THR A 146 4.36 5.24 1.04
N LEU A 147 5.11 6.33 1.18
CA LEU A 147 4.69 7.67 0.79
C LEU A 147 5.47 8.13 -0.45
N ALA A 148 4.91 9.08 -1.17
CA ALA A 148 5.58 9.70 -2.28
C ALA A 148 5.85 11.18 -1.95
N LEU A 149 7.14 11.55 -1.95
CA LEU A 149 7.57 12.91 -1.61
C LEU A 149 7.53 13.83 -2.83
N PHE A 150 7.97 13.34 -3.99
CA PHE A 150 8.31 14.16 -5.13
C PHE A 150 8.11 13.39 -6.44
N ILE A 151 7.60 14.06 -7.47
CA ILE A 151 7.51 13.52 -8.83
C ILE A 151 7.96 14.57 -9.85
N ALA A 152 8.73 14.13 -10.84
CA ALA A 152 9.24 14.98 -11.91
C ALA A 152 9.31 14.23 -13.25
N LYS A 153 9.15 14.96 -14.37
CA LYS A 153 9.55 14.47 -15.70
C LYS A 153 11.08 14.41 -15.78
N THR A 154 11.60 13.53 -16.62
CA THR A 154 13.06 13.43 -16.87
C THR A 154 13.50 14.21 -18.09
N GLY A 155 12.59 14.56 -18.99
CA GLY A 155 12.88 15.11 -20.31
C GLY A 155 13.34 14.06 -21.33
N GLU A 156 13.23 12.77 -20.98
CA GLU A 156 13.52 11.63 -21.86
C GLU A 156 12.24 10.87 -22.21
N ASN A 157 12.31 10.12 -23.29
CA ASN A 157 11.30 9.12 -23.62
C ASN A 157 11.65 7.75 -23.06
N VAL A 158 10.61 7.03 -22.66
CA VAL A 158 10.69 5.64 -22.21
C VAL A 158 9.95 4.77 -23.21
N TYR A 159 10.64 3.78 -23.76
CA TYR A 159 10.13 2.88 -24.79
C TYR A 159 9.57 1.63 -24.13
N ARG A 160 8.27 1.39 -24.34
CA ARG A 160 7.53 0.18 -23.93
C ARG A 160 6.76 -0.32 -25.16
N GLU A 161 5.51 -0.74 -25.03
CA GLU A 161 4.64 -0.98 -26.20
C GLU A 161 4.42 0.29 -27.03
N LYS A 162 4.50 1.44 -26.38
CA LYS A 162 4.45 2.79 -26.97
C LYS A 162 5.58 3.63 -26.38
N VAL A 163 5.77 4.80 -26.94
CA VAL A 163 6.68 5.83 -26.42
C VAL A 163 5.95 6.66 -25.37
N PHE A 164 6.51 6.74 -24.18
CA PHE A 164 5.96 7.51 -23.07
C PHE A 164 6.97 8.53 -22.54
N PRO A 165 6.53 9.68 -22.01
CA PRO A 165 7.41 10.55 -21.24
C PRO A 165 8.00 9.81 -20.03
N GLY A 166 9.29 9.96 -19.82
CA GLY A 166 9.98 9.43 -18.64
C GLY A 166 9.72 10.30 -17.41
N ALA A 167 9.65 9.64 -16.23
CA ALA A 167 9.48 10.34 -14.98
C ALA A 167 10.19 9.61 -13.83
N ILE A 168 10.37 10.32 -12.72
CA ILE A 168 10.95 9.81 -11.48
C ILE A 168 9.99 10.11 -10.33
N ILE A 169 9.86 9.15 -9.41
CA ILE A 169 9.20 9.33 -8.13
C ILE A 169 10.21 9.13 -7.00
N THR A 170 10.18 10.04 -6.01
CA THR A 170 10.90 9.87 -4.76
C THR A 170 9.98 9.26 -3.72
N ARG A 171 10.22 8.00 -3.38
CA ARG A 171 9.51 7.24 -2.35
C ARG A 171 10.08 7.53 -0.98
N VAL A 172 9.22 7.48 0.02
CA VAL A 172 9.57 7.57 1.44
C VAL A 172 8.90 6.42 2.18
N ALA A 173 9.66 5.65 2.94
CA ALA A 173 9.14 4.48 3.65
C ALA A 173 9.81 4.31 5.01
N LYS A 174 9.12 3.69 5.95
CA LYS A 174 9.74 3.25 7.21
C LYS A 174 10.81 2.18 6.96
N SER A 175 10.62 1.37 5.93
CA SER A 175 11.61 0.40 5.45
C SER A 175 11.24 -0.10 4.06
N HIS A 176 12.25 -0.31 3.20
CA HIS A 176 12.10 -1.03 1.93
C HIS A 176 12.52 -2.50 2.05
N ILE A 177 12.82 -2.99 3.25
CA ILE A 177 13.10 -4.41 3.48
C ILE A 177 11.80 -5.21 3.36
N ARG A 178 11.84 -6.32 2.65
CA ARG A 178 10.70 -7.16 2.31
C ARG A 178 10.99 -8.63 2.62
N VAL A 179 9.98 -9.48 2.60
CA VAL A 179 10.15 -10.93 2.79
C VAL A 179 11.20 -11.48 1.82
N GLY A 180 11.18 -11.01 0.56
CA GLY A 180 12.14 -11.40 -0.47
C GLY A 180 13.61 -11.12 -0.11
N THR A 181 13.90 -10.12 0.73
CA THR A 181 15.26 -9.82 1.19
C THR A 181 15.79 -10.99 2.07
N PHE A 182 14.95 -11.50 2.96
CA PHE A 182 15.29 -12.67 3.79
C PHE A 182 15.42 -13.95 2.95
N GLN A 183 14.53 -14.12 1.98
CA GLN A 183 14.53 -15.29 1.11
C GLN A 183 15.83 -15.39 0.28
N TYR A 184 16.36 -14.26 -0.18
CA TYR A 184 17.61 -14.24 -0.94
C TYR A 184 18.75 -14.88 -0.17
N PHE A 185 19.00 -14.44 1.06
CA PHE A 185 20.11 -14.96 1.87
C PHE A 185 19.85 -16.39 2.40
N ALA A 186 18.63 -16.69 2.77
CA ALA A 186 18.27 -18.04 3.22
C ALA A 186 18.45 -19.07 2.09
N SER A 187 18.10 -18.74 0.84
CA SER A 187 18.26 -19.62 -0.31
C SER A 187 19.74 -19.92 -0.65
N LEU A 188 20.64 -19.02 -0.26
CA LEU A 188 22.09 -19.19 -0.42
C LEU A 188 22.74 -19.89 0.80
N GLY A 189 21.96 -20.27 1.82
CA GLY A 189 22.48 -20.82 3.07
C GLY A 189 23.24 -19.80 3.94
N LYS A 190 23.18 -18.50 3.62
CA LYS A 190 23.89 -17.41 4.34
C LYS A 190 23.11 -16.98 5.60
N TYR A 191 22.89 -17.88 6.53
CA TYR A 191 22.08 -17.59 7.72
C TYR A 191 22.70 -16.56 8.68
N ASN A 192 24.02 -16.36 8.66
CA ASN A 192 24.66 -15.25 9.36
C ASN A 192 24.14 -13.91 8.86
N LEU A 193 23.88 -13.73 7.56
CA LEU A 193 23.31 -12.52 6.98
C LEU A 193 21.81 -12.42 7.26
N VAL A 194 21.08 -13.53 7.28
CA VAL A 194 19.67 -13.53 7.74
C VAL A 194 19.57 -13.00 9.17
N LYS A 195 20.49 -13.43 10.05
CA LYS A 195 20.56 -12.97 11.44
C LYS A 195 20.89 -11.48 11.54
N GLU A 196 21.92 -11.03 10.79
CA GLU A 196 22.32 -9.61 10.72
C GLU A 196 21.13 -8.74 10.28
N LEU A 197 20.38 -9.17 9.26
CA LEU A 197 19.21 -8.47 8.77
C LEU A 197 18.09 -8.41 9.82
N MET A 198 17.79 -9.52 10.53
CA MET A 198 16.82 -9.52 11.63
C MET A 198 17.24 -8.56 12.73
N ASP A 199 18.51 -8.61 13.18
CA ASP A 199 19.03 -7.75 14.24
C ASP A 199 18.95 -6.27 13.83
N TYR A 200 19.24 -5.95 12.58
CA TYR A 200 19.10 -4.60 12.02
C TYR A 200 17.64 -4.13 12.05
N VAL A 201 16.72 -4.96 11.54
CA VAL A 201 15.29 -4.62 11.48
C VAL A 201 14.69 -4.46 12.88
N ILE A 202 15.01 -5.38 13.80
CA ILE A 202 14.57 -5.29 15.19
C ILE A 202 15.04 -3.99 15.81
N LYS A 203 16.34 -3.68 15.72
CA LYS A 203 16.90 -2.46 16.30
C LYS A 203 16.28 -1.20 15.71
N ARG A 204 15.98 -1.21 14.41
CA ARG A 204 15.50 -0.05 13.66
C ARG A 204 14.00 0.17 13.78
N ASN A 205 13.22 -0.89 13.56
CA ASN A 205 11.78 -0.80 13.37
C ASN A 205 10.96 -1.32 14.56
N PHE A 206 11.58 -2.19 15.40
CA PHE A 206 10.91 -2.87 16.51
C PHE A 206 11.79 -2.88 17.77
N PRO A 207 12.32 -1.71 18.21
CA PRO A 207 13.29 -1.65 19.31
C PRO A 207 12.76 -2.24 20.62
N GLU A 208 11.45 -2.25 20.83
CA GLU A 208 10.77 -2.78 22.02
C GLU A 208 10.96 -4.28 22.21
N ILE A 209 11.19 -5.04 21.13
CA ILE A 209 11.40 -6.50 21.23
C ILE A 209 12.88 -6.89 21.32
N ASN A 210 13.81 -5.95 21.24
CA ASN A 210 15.24 -6.25 21.20
C ASN A 210 15.78 -6.94 22.47
N THR A 211 15.13 -6.71 23.60
CA THR A 211 15.49 -7.29 24.92
C THR A 211 14.72 -8.58 25.23
N ASN A 212 13.82 -9.03 24.39
CA ASN A 212 13.04 -10.24 24.61
C ASN A 212 13.94 -11.48 24.60
N GLN A 213 13.67 -12.44 25.49
CA GLN A 213 14.43 -13.68 25.62
C GLN A 213 14.51 -14.44 24.28
N ASN A 214 13.42 -14.47 23.51
CA ASN A 214 13.39 -14.98 22.12
C ASN A 214 12.98 -13.89 21.15
N LYS A 215 13.89 -12.97 20.86
CA LYS A 215 13.63 -11.80 20.00
C LYS A 215 13.27 -12.17 18.56
N TYR A 216 13.78 -13.30 18.02
CA TYR A 216 13.49 -13.72 16.64
C TYR A 216 12.08 -14.30 16.51
N LEU A 217 11.59 -15.01 17.52
CA LEU A 217 10.18 -15.39 17.57
C LEU A 217 9.29 -14.16 17.74
N SER A 218 9.70 -13.20 18.57
CA SER A 218 8.98 -11.94 18.75
C SER A 218 8.94 -11.13 17.44
N PHE A 219 10.03 -11.14 16.66
CA PHE A 219 10.07 -10.55 15.33
C PHE A 219 9.04 -11.19 14.38
N LEU A 220 8.98 -12.53 14.30
CA LEU A 220 7.99 -13.21 13.48
C LEU A 220 6.56 -12.83 13.87
N LYS A 221 6.25 -12.85 15.18
CA LYS A 221 4.93 -12.46 15.72
C LYS A 221 4.57 -11.02 15.33
N PHE A 222 5.53 -10.12 15.42
CA PHE A 222 5.32 -8.72 15.09
C PHE A 222 5.00 -8.53 13.59
N VAL A 223 5.75 -9.20 12.71
CA VAL A 223 5.49 -9.14 11.26
C VAL A 223 4.12 -9.75 10.92
N ILE A 224 3.75 -10.86 11.58
CA ILE A 224 2.43 -11.48 11.43
C ILE A 224 1.31 -10.49 11.80
N ASP A 225 1.42 -9.84 12.95
CA ASP A 225 0.43 -8.87 13.43
C ASP A 225 0.33 -7.65 12.49
N ALA A 226 1.47 -7.07 12.08
CA ALA A 226 1.53 -5.93 11.18
C ALA A 226 0.89 -6.24 9.83
N GLN A 227 1.16 -7.41 9.26
CA GLN A 227 0.59 -7.83 7.98
C GLN A 227 -0.91 -8.18 8.11
N ALA A 228 -1.34 -8.84 9.18
CA ALA A 228 -2.76 -9.11 9.44
C ALA A 228 -3.56 -7.80 9.53
N LYS A 229 -3.02 -6.81 10.24
CA LYS A 229 -3.60 -5.47 10.35
C LYS A 229 -3.65 -4.74 8.99
N LEU A 230 -2.58 -4.81 8.20
CA LEU A 230 -2.54 -4.20 6.87
C LEU A 230 -3.60 -4.80 5.95
N ILE A 231 -3.62 -6.14 5.83
CA ILE A 231 -4.56 -6.83 4.94
C ILE A 231 -6.01 -6.61 5.38
N SER A 232 -6.30 -6.61 6.68
CA SER A 232 -7.65 -6.33 7.17
C SER A 232 -8.15 -4.95 6.75
N LYS A 233 -7.26 -3.96 6.73
CA LYS A 233 -7.57 -2.60 6.25
C LYS A 233 -7.79 -2.57 4.74
N TRP A 234 -6.96 -3.25 3.92
CA TRP A 234 -7.21 -3.36 2.47
C TRP A 234 -8.59 -3.95 2.18
N MET A 235 -8.90 -5.06 2.84
CA MET A 235 -10.19 -5.73 2.69
C MET A 235 -11.36 -4.83 3.12
N SER A 236 -11.19 -4.01 4.15
CA SER A 236 -12.27 -3.14 4.66
C SER A 236 -12.61 -1.96 3.74
N ILE A 237 -11.78 -1.65 2.76
CA ILE A 237 -11.98 -0.54 1.81
C ILE A 237 -12.13 -1.00 0.35
N GLY A 238 -12.19 -2.32 0.09
CA GLY A 238 -12.30 -2.86 -1.26
C GLY A 238 -11.04 -2.70 -2.11
N PHE A 239 -9.86 -2.57 -1.49
CA PHE A 239 -8.59 -2.45 -2.19
C PHE A 239 -8.02 -3.81 -2.59
N ILE A 240 -7.55 -3.90 -3.84
CA ILE A 240 -6.88 -5.07 -4.40
C ILE A 240 -5.49 -4.66 -4.84
N HIS A 241 -4.45 -5.26 -4.23
CA HIS A 241 -3.06 -4.94 -4.54
C HIS A 241 -2.64 -5.45 -5.93
N GLY A 242 -3.11 -6.62 -6.31
CA GLY A 242 -2.92 -7.22 -7.63
C GLY A 242 -1.56 -7.92 -7.86
N VAL A 243 -0.54 -7.68 -7.00
CA VAL A 243 0.79 -8.33 -7.09
C VAL A 243 1.35 -8.56 -5.68
N MET A 244 0.77 -9.51 -4.94
CA MET A 244 1.19 -9.85 -3.57
C MET A 244 2.32 -10.88 -3.55
N ASN A 245 3.36 -10.63 -4.33
CA ASN A 245 4.59 -11.41 -4.31
C ASN A 245 5.34 -11.23 -2.98
N THR A 246 6.26 -12.12 -2.65
CA THR A 246 7.11 -11.97 -1.45
C THR A 246 8.09 -10.80 -1.54
N ASP A 247 8.43 -10.36 -2.76
CA ASP A 247 9.18 -9.15 -3.03
C ASP A 247 8.34 -7.86 -2.93
N ASN A 248 7.01 -7.97 -2.77
CA ASN A 248 6.07 -6.88 -2.48
C ASN A 248 5.44 -6.99 -1.09
N CYS A 249 6.01 -7.80 -0.20
CA CYS A 249 5.55 -7.97 1.17
C CYS A 249 6.53 -7.28 2.14
N SER A 250 6.20 -6.07 2.57
CA SER A 250 7.01 -5.28 3.50
C SER A 250 7.00 -5.92 4.89
N ILE A 251 8.17 -6.00 5.55
CA ILE A 251 8.25 -6.54 6.91
C ILE A 251 7.72 -5.60 7.99
N VAL A 252 7.49 -4.33 7.66
CA VAL A 252 6.92 -3.34 8.61
C VAL A 252 5.40 -3.19 8.46
N GLY A 253 4.77 -3.95 7.56
CA GLY A 253 3.32 -3.89 7.34
C GLY A 253 2.86 -2.66 6.57
N ASP A 254 3.71 -2.09 5.70
CA ASP A 254 3.33 -1.00 4.80
C ASP A 254 2.96 -1.55 3.41
N THR A 255 1.97 -0.93 2.77
CA THR A 255 1.68 -1.17 1.34
C THR A 255 2.82 -0.62 0.49
N ILE A 256 3.39 -1.43 -0.39
CA ILE A 256 4.48 -1.04 -1.30
C ILE A 256 4.15 -1.41 -2.74
N ASP A 257 4.77 -0.71 -3.69
CA ASP A 257 4.70 -1.04 -5.12
C ASP A 257 3.29 -1.03 -5.74
N TYR A 258 2.74 0.18 -5.90
CA TYR A 258 1.45 0.44 -6.53
C TYR A 258 1.50 0.26 -8.05
N GLY A 259 1.60 -0.98 -8.51
CA GLY A 259 1.55 -1.36 -9.92
C GLY A 259 0.09 -1.56 -10.38
N PRO A 260 -0.38 -2.83 -10.48
CA PRO A 260 -1.72 -3.14 -10.96
C PRO A 260 -2.79 -3.08 -9.86
N CYS A 261 -2.59 -2.25 -8.83
CA CYS A 261 -3.56 -2.10 -7.75
C CYS A 261 -4.79 -1.30 -8.19
N ALA A 262 -5.93 -1.58 -7.60
CA ALA A 262 -7.17 -0.85 -7.85
C ALA A 262 -8.16 -0.97 -6.70
N PHE A 263 -9.14 -0.08 -6.66
CA PHE A 263 -10.28 -0.17 -5.76
C PHE A 263 -11.46 -0.83 -6.49
N MET A 264 -12.17 -1.68 -5.78
CA MET A 264 -13.36 -2.35 -6.28
C MET A 264 -14.53 -1.36 -6.33
N ASP A 265 -15.22 -1.30 -7.47
CA ASP A 265 -16.49 -0.58 -7.57
C ASP A 265 -17.60 -1.51 -7.06
N LYS A 266 -18.12 -2.41 -7.89
CA LYS A 266 -19.10 -3.42 -7.52
C LYS A 266 -18.46 -4.49 -6.63
N TYR A 267 -19.15 -4.88 -5.55
CA TYR A 267 -18.63 -5.93 -4.67
C TYR A 267 -18.69 -7.30 -5.33
N ASP A 268 -17.53 -7.85 -5.62
CA ASP A 268 -17.32 -9.24 -5.97
C ASP A 268 -16.03 -9.76 -5.36
N GLU A 269 -16.14 -10.80 -4.55
CA GLU A 269 -14.99 -11.41 -3.87
C GLU A 269 -13.96 -12.02 -4.85
N ASN A 270 -14.37 -12.31 -6.09
CA ASN A 270 -13.50 -12.88 -7.13
C ASN A 270 -12.79 -11.83 -7.99
N THR A 271 -13.02 -10.55 -7.75
CA THR A 271 -12.43 -9.46 -8.54
C THR A 271 -10.92 -9.55 -8.62
N VAL A 272 -10.39 -9.45 -9.85
CA VAL A 272 -8.96 -9.45 -10.20
C VAL A 272 -8.69 -8.31 -11.15
N PHE A 273 -7.77 -7.40 -10.80
CA PHE A 273 -7.40 -6.29 -11.67
C PHE A 273 -6.12 -6.51 -12.47
N SER A 274 -5.14 -7.23 -11.91
CA SER A 274 -3.86 -7.46 -12.58
C SER A 274 -4.06 -8.22 -13.88
N SER A 275 -3.60 -7.66 -15.01
CA SER A 275 -3.71 -8.26 -16.35
C SER A 275 -2.95 -9.59 -16.48
N ILE A 276 -1.92 -9.78 -15.67
CA ILE A 276 -1.07 -10.98 -15.70
C ILE A 276 -1.49 -12.05 -14.69
N ASP A 277 -2.48 -11.76 -13.83
CA ASP A 277 -3.04 -12.72 -12.87
C ASP A 277 -4.20 -13.52 -13.48
N THR A 278 -3.88 -14.38 -14.43
CA THR A 278 -4.87 -15.16 -15.19
C THR A 278 -5.63 -16.17 -14.32
N PHE A 279 -5.06 -16.60 -13.20
CA PHE A 279 -5.65 -17.61 -12.32
C PHE A 279 -6.33 -17.00 -11.06
N GLY A 280 -6.34 -15.68 -10.94
CA GLY A 280 -6.94 -15.01 -9.79
C GLY A 280 -6.23 -15.29 -8.47
N ARG A 281 -4.92 -15.56 -8.51
CA ARG A 281 -4.11 -15.80 -7.30
C ARG A 281 -4.26 -14.65 -6.31
N TYR A 282 -4.29 -13.42 -6.80
CA TYR A 282 -4.39 -12.19 -6.00
C TYR A 282 -5.77 -11.54 -6.10
N SER A 283 -6.82 -12.34 -6.33
CA SER A 283 -8.21 -11.85 -6.22
C SER A 283 -8.49 -11.30 -4.82
N TYR A 284 -9.51 -10.45 -4.70
CA TYR A 284 -9.88 -9.83 -3.41
C TYR A 284 -9.94 -10.84 -2.27
N LYS A 285 -10.72 -11.92 -2.42
CA LYS A 285 -10.89 -12.95 -1.38
C LYS A 285 -9.60 -13.71 -1.02
N ASN A 286 -8.65 -13.78 -1.95
CA ASN A 286 -7.42 -14.55 -1.76
C ASN A 286 -6.34 -13.74 -1.02
N GLN A 287 -6.47 -12.42 -0.90
CA GLN A 287 -5.44 -11.56 -0.28
C GLN A 287 -5.04 -12.03 1.14
N PRO A 288 -5.95 -12.41 2.05
CA PRO A 288 -5.55 -12.92 3.36
C PRO A 288 -4.75 -14.22 3.30
N LEU A 289 -5.15 -15.17 2.47
CA LEU A 289 -4.48 -16.46 2.32
C LEU A 289 -3.09 -16.32 1.72
N ILE A 290 -2.93 -15.44 0.72
CA ILE A 290 -1.64 -15.16 0.10
C ILE A 290 -0.71 -14.45 1.08
N CYS A 291 -1.22 -13.55 1.92
CA CYS A 291 -0.44 -12.93 2.97
C CYS A 291 0.08 -13.98 3.97
N GLN A 292 -0.78 -14.91 4.43
CA GLN A 292 -0.37 -16.01 5.30
C GLN A 292 0.71 -16.87 4.65
N TRP A 293 0.57 -17.15 3.37
CA TRP A 293 1.59 -17.88 2.59
C TRP A 293 2.92 -17.11 2.54
N ASN A 294 2.90 -15.79 2.29
CA ASN A 294 4.11 -14.96 2.30
C ASN A 294 4.80 -14.96 3.68
N LEU A 295 4.02 -14.94 4.75
CA LEU A 295 4.53 -15.04 6.13
C LEU A 295 5.16 -16.41 6.41
N ALA A 296 4.60 -17.49 5.87
CA ALA A 296 5.23 -18.82 5.94
C ALA A 296 6.58 -18.85 5.21
N GLN A 297 6.71 -18.12 4.07
CA GLN A 297 8.01 -17.98 3.41
C GLN A 297 9.03 -17.23 4.27
N LEU A 298 8.62 -16.18 4.99
CA LEU A 298 9.49 -15.51 5.96
C LEU A 298 9.89 -16.45 7.11
N ALA A 299 8.92 -17.18 7.66
CA ALA A 299 9.15 -18.12 8.76
C ALA A 299 10.19 -19.18 8.38
N ASN A 300 10.13 -19.71 7.15
CA ASN A 300 11.11 -20.66 6.63
C ASN A 300 12.55 -20.09 6.61
N CYS A 301 12.71 -18.79 6.35
CA CYS A 301 14.03 -18.15 6.33
C CYS A 301 14.67 -18.05 7.71
N ILE A 302 13.86 -18.07 8.79
CA ILE A 302 14.33 -17.80 10.15
C ILE A 302 14.28 -19.05 11.06
N LEU A 303 13.89 -20.21 10.55
CA LEU A 303 13.81 -21.46 11.32
C LEU A 303 15.03 -21.72 12.20
N PRO A 304 16.30 -21.56 11.73
CA PRO A 304 17.49 -21.86 12.54
C PRO A 304 17.64 -21.01 13.80
N PHE A 305 16.84 -19.94 13.94
CA PHE A 305 16.91 -18.99 15.06
C PHE A 305 15.77 -19.15 16.06
N LEU A 306 14.82 -20.07 15.80
CA LEU A 306 13.68 -20.30 16.68
C LEU A 306 13.95 -21.39 17.73
N SER A 307 14.78 -22.38 17.40
CA SER A 307 15.24 -23.43 18.30
C SER A 307 16.48 -24.13 17.70
N ASP A 308 17.29 -24.75 18.55
CA ASP A 308 18.43 -25.60 18.13
C ASP A 308 17.96 -26.89 17.45
N GLU A 309 16.73 -27.35 17.74
CA GLU A 309 16.12 -28.53 17.15
C GLU A 309 15.25 -28.17 15.96
N LYS A 310 15.55 -28.69 14.77
CA LYS A 310 14.83 -28.38 13.54
C LYS A 310 13.32 -28.65 13.62
N GLU A 311 12.91 -29.80 14.14
CA GLU A 311 11.48 -30.15 14.26
C GLU A 311 10.75 -29.23 15.20
N LYS A 312 11.40 -28.83 16.30
CA LYS A 312 10.84 -27.87 17.25
C LYS A 312 10.72 -26.48 16.62
N SER A 313 11.72 -26.03 15.84
CA SER A 313 11.66 -24.77 15.08
C SER A 313 10.47 -24.74 14.13
N ILE A 314 10.27 -25.81 13.35
CA ILE A 314 9.15 -25.95 12.42
C ILE A 314 7.82 -25.85 13.18
N LYS A 315 7.68 -26.58 14.29
CA LYS A 315 6.47 -26.55 15.11
C LYS A 315 6.17 -25.17 15.71
N ILE A 316 7.22 -24.46 16.18
CA ILE A 316 7.10 -23.10 16.69
C ILE A 316 6.62 -22.16 15.56
N ALA A 317 7.27 -22.20 14.39
CA ALA A 317 6.91 -21.39 13.25
C ALA A 317 5.48 -21.65 12.78
N GLN A 318 5.11 -22.92 12.61
CA GLN A 318 3.78 -23.32 12.18
C GLN A 318 2.70 -22.81 13.15
N ASN A 319 2.90 -22.98 14.47
CA ASN A 319 1.97 -22.50 15.48
C ASN A 319 1.71 -20.99 15.39
N GLU A 320 2.72 -20.19 15.03
CA GLU A 320 2.52 -18.74 14.87
C GLU A 320 1.84 -18.40 13.54
N ILE A 321 2.18 -19.09 12.46
CA ILE A 321 1.51 -18.90 11.15
C ILE A 321 0.04 -19.29 11.22
N ASP A 322 -0.31 -20.34 11.94
CA ASP A 322 -1.71 -20.79 12.10
C ASP A 322 -2.58 -19.75 12.82
N LYS A 323 -2.00 -18.96 13.71
CA LYS A 323 -2.70 -17.85 14.41
C LYS A 323 -3.05 -16.68 13.49
N TYR A 324 -2.39 -16.55 12.33
CA TYR A 324 -2.64 -15.43 11.42
C TYR A 324 -4.12 -15.27 11.06
N SER A 325 -4.80 -16.37 10.74
CA SER A 325 -6.21 -16.33 10.35
C SER A 325 -7.09 -15.70 11.44
N GLU A 326 -6.90 -16.10 12.70
CA GLU A 326 -7.65 -15.54 13.83
C GLU A 326 -7.33 -14.04 14.02
N VAL A 327 -6.06 -13.68 14.00
CA VAL A 327 -5.60 -12.28 14.14
C VAL A 327 -6.18 -11.41 13.04
N TYR A 328 -6.12 -11.88 11.79
CA TYR A 328 -6.70 -11.19 10.64
C TYR A 328 -8.21 -10.99 10.80
N HIS A 329 -8.97 -12.05 11.11
CA HIS A 329 -10.42 -11.95 11.27
C HIS A 329 -10.83 -11.02 12.41
N ASN A 330 -10.06 -10.97 13.50
CA ASN A 330 -10.28 -10.03 14.59
C ASN A 330 -10.09 -8.58 14.13
N TYR A 331 -9.03 -8.26 13.38
CA TYR A 331 -8.81 -6.93 12.82
C TYR A 331 -9.87 -6.59 11.77
N PHE A 332 -10.16 -7.49 10.85
CA PHE A 332 -11.15 -7.25 9.79
C PHE A 332 -12.55 -6.97 10.36
N SER A 333 -13.01 -7.80 11.30
CA SER A 333 -14.29 -7.58 11.98
C SER A 333 -14.32 -6.23 12.69
N LYS A 334 -13.22 -5.84 13.37
CA LYS A 334 -13.11 -4.55 14.03
C LYS A 334 -13.20 -3.38 13.04
N GLU A 335 -12.54 -3.46 11.88
CA GLU A 335 -12.63 -2.41 10.85
C GLU A 335 -14.06 -2.33 10.27
N ILE A 336 -14.71 -3.46 9.97
CA ILE A 336 -16.09 -3.46 9.46
C ILE A 336 -17.07 -2.96 10.54
N PHE A 337 -16.93 -3.35 11.80
CA PHE A 337 -17.81 -2.86 12.86
C PHE A 337 -17.70 -1.35 13.05
N LYS A 338 -16.52 -0.79 12.93
CA LYS A 338 -16.32 0.66 12.85
C LYS A 338 -17.13 1.29 11.71
N LYS A 339 -17.07 0.68 10.52
CA LYS A 339 -17.81 1.14 9.33
C LYS A 339 -19.32 1.03 9.49
N LEU A 340 -19.80 0.10 10.32
CA LEU A 340 -21.20 -0.05 10.71
C LEU A 340 -21.62 0.86 11.88
N GLY A 341 -20.71 1.65 12.46
CA GLY A 341 -20.98 2.55 13.57
C GLY A 341 -20.98 1.88 14.95
N PHE A 342 -20.49 0.62 15.05
CA PHE A 342 -20.44 -0.12 16.31
C PHE A 342 -19.18 0.25 17.10
N SER A 343 -19.31 0.52 18.37
CA SER A 343 -18.20 0.77 19.29
C SER A 343 -17.93 -0.38 20.26
N CYS A 344 -18.87 -1.28 20.43
CA CYS A 344 -18.71 -2.54 21.16
C CYS A 344 -19.19 -3.71 20.33
N LYS A 345 -18.58 -4.87 20.53
CA LYS A 345 -18.99 -6.12 19.84
C LYS A 345 -20.10 -6.80 20.65
N ILE A 346 -21.14 -7.24 19.95
CA ILE A 346 -22.25 -8.07 20.47
C ILE A 346 -22.29 -9.36 19.65
N GLU A 347 -22.88 -10.40 20.22
CA GLU A 347 -22.87 -11.78 19.67
C GLU A 347 -23.35 -11.85 18.23
N ASP A 348 -24.43 -11.15 17.87
CA ASP A 348 -25.03 -11.16 16.53
C ASP A 348 -24.34 -10.24 15.49
N ASP A 349 -23.32 -9.47 15.88
CA ASP A 349 -22.71 -8.49 14.98
C ASP A 349 -22.04 -9.10 13.75
N ASN A 350 -21.42 -10.29 13.90
CA ASN A 350 -20.87 -11.01 12.78
C ASN A 350 -21.95 -11.43 11.77
N LYS A 351 -23.09 -11.92 12.24
CA LYS A 351 -24.21 -12.28 11.38
C LYS A 351 -24.74 -11.08 10.60
N LEU A 352 -24.88 -9.95 11.27
CA LEU A 352 -25.35 -8.72 10.63
C LEU A 352 -24.34 -8.20 9.58
N LYS A 353 -23.04 -8.33 9.84
CA LYS A 353 -21.97 -8.04 8.87
C LYS A 353 -22.09 -8.97 7.66
N ASP A 354 -22.18 -10.28 7.87
CA ASP A 354 -22.20 -11.27 6.80
C ASP A 354 -23.45 -11.11 5.93
N GLU A 355 -24.63 -10.87 6.53
CA GLU A 355 -25.86 -10.52 5.81
C GLU A 355 -25.68 -9.30 4.88
N LEU A 356 -24.92 -8.27 5.30
CA LEU A 356 -24.66 -7.11 4.44
C LEU A 356 -23.82 -7.51 3.23
N PHE A 357 -22.75 -8.27 3.43
CA PHE A 357 -21.89 -8.71 2.32
C PHE A 357 -22.65 -9.61 1.33
N ASP A 358 -23.53 -10.50 1.82
CA ASP A 358 -24.40 -11.32 0.98
C ASP A 358 -25.34 -10.46 0.13
N ILE A 359 -25.93 -9.41 0.72
CA ILE A 359 -26.79 -8.47 0.01
C ILE A 359 -25.98 -7.69 -1.03
N MET A 360 -24.80 -7.19 -0.64
CA MET A 360 -23.92 -6.44 -1.55
C MET A 360 -23.54 -7.29 -2.78
N LYS A 361 -23.22 -8.56 -2.59
CA LYS A 361 -22.88 -9.49 -3.67
C LYS A 361 -24.08 -9.77 -4.57
N ARG A 362 -25.22 -10.14 -3.99
CA ARG A 362 -26.43 -10.51 -4.72
C ARG A 362 -27.02 -9.34 -5.52
N ASP A 363 -27.05 -8.17 -4.91
CA ASP A 363 -27.64 -6.94 -5.48
C ASP A 363 -26.61 -6.11 -6.26
N GLU A 364 -25.38 -6.62 -6.41
CA GLU A 364 -24.28 -6.02 -7.19
C GLU A 364 -23.94 -4.59 -6.75
N LEU A 365 -23.93 -4.32 -5.45
CA LEU A 365 -23.77 -2.98 -4.90
C LEU A 365 -22.33 -2.48 -4.99
N ASP A 366 -22.19 -1.16 -5.13
CA ASP A 366 -20.90 -0.49 -5.00
C ASP A 366 -20.36 -0.64 -3.58
N PHE A 367 -19.10 -1.09 -3.46
CA PHE A 367 -18.48 -1.36 -2.17
C PHE A 367 -18.40 -0.09 -1.29
N THR A 368 -17.88 0.98 -1.85
CA THR A 368 -17.66 2.23 -1.10
C THR A 368 -18.96 2.91 -0.72
N ILE A 369 -19.91 2.99 -1.67
CA ILE A 369 -21.21 3.64 -1.44
C ILE A 369 -22.04 2.86 -0.43
N SER A 370 -22.00 1.53 -0.44
CA SER A 370 -22.74 0.70 0.53
C SER A 370 -22.44 1.07 1.98
N PHE A 371 -21.18 1.39 2.28
CA PHE A 371 -20.81 1.82 3.63
C PHE A 371 -20.99 3.33 3.85
N SER A 372 -20.61 4.17 2.90
CA SER A 372 -20.70 5.62 3.08
C SER A 372 -22.14 6.12 3.16
N ASN A 373 -23.08 5.43 2.51
CA ASN A 373 -24.50 5.77 2.57
C ASN A 373 -25.14 5.49 3.94
N LEU A 374 -24.56 4.66 4.79
CA LEU A 374 -25.09 4.39 6.13
C LEU A 374 -25.23 5.65 7.01
N TYR A 375 -24.34 6.64 6.79
CA TYR A 375 -24.47 7.95 7.42
C TYR A 375 -25.80 8.64 7.06
N PHE A 376 -26.15 8.67 5.79
CA PHE A 376 -27.37 9.29 5.30
C PHE A 376 -28.62 8.49 5.71
N GLU A 377 -28.54 7.15 5.66
CA GLU A 377 -29.59 6.24 6.13
C GLU A 377 -29.90 6.42 7.64
N LEU A 378 -28.86 6.61 8.47
CA LEU A 378 -29.04 6.83 9.90
C LEU A 378 -29.83 8.11 10.18
N LEU A 379 -29.50 9.18 9.45
CA LEU A 379 -30.08 10.52 9.65
C LEU A 379 -31.36 10.75 8.82
N ASN A 380 -31.77 9.80 7.99
CA ASN A 380 -32.86 9.91 7.02
C ASN A 380 -32.71 11.14 6.11
N ILE A 381 -31.49 11.35 5.59
CA ILE A 381 -31.14 12.43 4.67
C ILE A 381 -31.13 11.88 3.24
N ASP A 382 -31.91 12.49 2.35
CA ASP A 382 -31.82 12.18 0.92
C ASP A 382 -30.50 12.69 0.34
N ASN A 383 -29.92 11.86 -0.54
CA ASN A 383 -28.65 12.20 -1.17
C ASN A 383 -28.56 11.62 -2.59
N ASN A 384 -27.66 12.15 -3.41
CA ASN A 384 -27.49 11.76 -4.81
C ASN A 384 -26.78 10.41 -4.99
N LEU A 385 -26.49 9.66 -3.90
CA LEU A 385 -25.89 8.32 -3.94
C LEU A 385 -26.89 7.22 -3.62
N SER A 386 -28.12 7.57 -3.19
CA SER A 386 -29.17 6.61 -2.85
C SER A 386 -29.58 5.74 -4.06
N GLU A 387 -29.36 6.20 -5.29
CA GLU A 387 -29.59 5.43 -6.51
C GLU A 387 -28.65 4.21 -6.65
N PHE A 388 -27.48 4.24 -6.00
CA PHE A 388 -26.48 3.16 -6.01
C PHE A 388 -26.59 2.22 -4.80
N THR A 389 -27.61 2.41 -3.97
CA THR A 389 -27.91 1.49 -2.86
C THR A 389 -29.00 0.51 -3.24
N SER A 390 -29.06 -0.63 -2.55
CA SER A 390 -30.09 -1.61 -2.82
C SER A 390 -31.48 -1.10 -2.44
N LYS A 391 -32.46 -1.35 -3.32
CA LYS A 391 -33.90 -1.16 -3.08
C LYS A 391 -34.59 -2.47 -2.73
N SER A 392 -33.83 -3.55 -2.51
CA SER A 392 -34.39 -4.86 -2.22
C SER A 392 -35.08 -4.87 -0.84
N ARG A 393 -36.09 -5.75 -0.72
CA ARG A 393 -36.78 -5.96 0.56
C ARG A 393 -35.84 -6.44 1.67
N ASP A 394 -34.80 -7.20 1.28
CA ASP A 394 -33.83 -7.73 2.25
C ASP A 394 -32.89 -6.64 2.75
N PHE A 395 -32.45 -5.71 1.90
CA PHE A 395 -31.68 -4.54 2.33
C PHE A 395 -32.51 -3.67 3.29
N THR A 396 -33.77 -3.40 2.99
CA THR A 396 -34.68 -2.64 3.88
C THR A 396 -34.82 -3.31 5.25
N LYS A 397 -34.98 -4.65 5.27
CA LYS A 397 -34.99 -5.41 6.54
C LYS A 397 -33.65 -5.33 7.27
N TRP A 398 -32.54 -5.43 6.53
CA TRP A 398 -31.21 -5.32 7.09
C TRP A 398 -30.99 -3.92 7.73
N ILE A 399 -31.34 -2.84 7.05
CA ILE A 399 -31.28 -1.47 7.59
C ILE A 399 -32.08 -1.37 8.92
N SER A 400 -33.27 -2.00 8.97
CA SER A 400 -34.08 -2.01 10.18
C SER A 400 -33.39 -2.74 11.33
N LYS A 401 -32.79 -3.90 11.09
CA LYS A 401 -32.00 -4.66 12.06
C LYS A 401 -30.77 -3.84 12.51
N TRP A 402 -30.05 -3.22 11.57
CA TRP A 402 -28.88 -2.39 11.84
C TRP A 402 -29.23 -1.17 12.71
N LYS A 403 -30.31 -0.43 12.39
CA LYS A 403 -30.80 0.68 13.22
C LYS A 403 -31.21 0.22 14.63
N LEU A 404 -31.81 -0.98 14.75
CA LEU A 404 -32.15 -1.57 16.04
C LEU A 404 -30.87 -1.94 16.84
N ARG A 405 -29.85 -2.50 16.15
CA ARG A 405 -28.55 -2.78 16.76
C ARG A 405 -27.85 -1.52 17.28
N LEU A 406 -27.91 -0.40 16.53
CA LEU A 406 -27.32 0.89 16.94
C LEU A 406 -27.95 1.45 18.24
N LYS A 407 -29.23 1.15 18.53
CA LYS A 407 -29.84 1.56 19.81
C LYS A 407 -29.20 0.91 21.03
N LYS A 408 -28.41 -0.18 20.85
CA LYS A 408 -27.64 -0.80 21.93
C LYS A 408 -26.28 -0.12 22.17
N GLU A 409 -25.90 0.85 21.34
CA GLU A 409 -24.70 1.65 21.56
C GLU A 409 -24.93 2.68 22.67
N LYS A 410 -23.91 2.91 23.51
CA LYS A 410 -23.94 3.94 24.57
C LYS A 410 -23.59 5.33 24.00
N LYS A 411 -24.08 5.66 22.81
CA LYS A 411 -23.79 6.90 22.08
C LYS A 411 -25.07 7.53 21.55
N SER A 412 -25.09 8.84 21.44
CA SER A 412 -26.18 9.54 20.74
C SER A 412 -26.14 9.26 19.23
N VAL A 413 -27.27 9.47 18.56
CA VAL A 413 -27.36 9.33 17.09
C VAL A 413 -26.33 10.21 16.38
N ASN A 414 -26.13 11.45 16.86
CA ASN A 414 -25.14 12.36 16.28
C ASN A 414 -23.71 11.87 16.45
N GLN A 415 -23.37 11.25 17.59
CA GLN A 415 -22.05 10.65 17.80
C GLN A 415 -21.83 9.44 16.91
N ILE A 416 -22.85 8.60 16.70
CA ILE A 416 -22.79 7.47 15.77
C ILE A 416 -22.65 7.96 14.33
N ALA A 417 -23.42 8.98 13.94
CA ALA A 417 -23.34 9.59 12.62
C ALA A 417 -21.95 10.14 12.33
N GLU A 418 -21.32 10.85 13.29
CA GLU A 418 -19.96 11.35 13.12
C GLU A 418 -18.93 10.21 13.01
N ASN A 419 -19.09 9.12 13.79
CA ASN A 419 -18.25 7.95 13.67
C ASN A 419 -18.39 7.28 12.28
N LEU A 420 -19.60 7.13 11.77
CA LEU A 420 -19.88 6.61 10.43
C LEU A 420 -19.17 7.45 9.36
N LYS A 421 -19.28 8.77 9.45
CA LYS A 421 -18.64 9.70 8.53
C LYS A 421 -17.12 9.61 8.55
N GLN A 422 -16.52 9.48 9.73
CA GLN A 422 -15.06 9.35 9.89
C GLN A 422 -14.51 7.97 9.52
N SER A 423 -15.35 6.93 9.52
CA SER A 423 -14.95 5.55 9.23
C SER A 423 -15.23 5.12 7.78
N ASN A 424 -16.10 5.86 7.07
CA ASN A 424 -16.52 5.52 5.71
C ASN A 424 -16.10 6.62 4.74
N ALA A 425 -15.03 6.38 4.02
CA ALA A 425 -14.63 7.27 2.94
C ALA A 425 -15.72 7.33 1.88
N ILE A 426 -15.97 8.51 1.34
CA ILE A 426 -16.89 8.73 0.23
C ILE A 426 -16.15 8.91 -1.09
N ILE A 427 -14.86 9.23 -1.01
CA ILE A 427 -13.98 9.39 -2.17
C ILE A 427 -12.90 8.32 -2.08
N ILE A 428 -12.79 7.55 -3.15
CA ILE A 428 -11.67 6.65 -3.43
C ILE A 428 -11.10 7.01 -4.81
N PRO A 429 -9.87 6.65 -5.13
CA PRO A 429 -9.34 6.79 -6.48
C PRO A 429 -9.99 5.74 -7.40
N ARG A 430 -11.21 6.04 -7.86
CA ARG A 430 -11.95 5.15 -8.77
C ARG A 430 -11.17 4.94 -10.06
N ASN A 431 -11.11 3.71 -10.52
CA ASN A 431 -10.23 3.31 -11.61
C ASN A 431 -10.43 4.15 -12.88
N HIS A 432 -11.68 4.37 -13.29
CA HIS A 432 -11.99 5.19 -14.48
C HIS A 432 -11.53 6.64 -14.35
N LEU A 433 -11.64 7.25 -13.15
CA LEU A 433 -11.18 8.61 -12.90
C LEU A 433 -9.65 8.71 -12.89
N VAL A 434 -8.99 7.68 -12.37
CA VAL A 434 -7.51 7.60 -12.36
C VAL A 434 -6.99 7.50 -13.80
N GLU A 435 -7.56 6.59 -14.61
CA GLU A 435 -7.18 6.44 -16.02
C GLU A 435 -7.47 7.70 -16.83
N GLU A 436 -8.65 8.30 -16.65
CA GLU A 436 -8.99 9.55 -17.33
C GLU A 436 -8.00 10.68 -17.00
N ALA A 437 -7.66 10.82 -15.70
CA ALA A 437 -6.76 11.88 -15.26
C ALA A 437 -5.32 11.68 -15.78
N ILE A 438 -4.84 10.43 -15.79
CA ILE A 438 -3.51 10.07 -16.30
C ILE A 438 -3.46 10.24 -17.81
N ASN A 439 -4.43 9.72 -18.56
CA ASN A 439 -4.47 9.82 -20.01
C ASN A 439 -4.54 11.29 -20.44
N PHE A 440 -5.38 12.10 -19.79
CA PHE A 440 -5.45 13.53 -20.05
C PHE A 440 -4.10 14.24 -19.84
N ALA A 441 -3.37 13.86 -18.78
CA ALA A 441 -2.05 14.42 -18.51
C ALA A 441 -1.02 14.00 -19.57
N LEU A 442 -1.06 12.75 -20.03
CA LEU A 442 -0.14 12.23 -21.05
C LEU A 442 -0.38 12.83 -22.43
N GLU A 443 -1.66 13.01 -22.83
CA GLU A 443 -2.05 13.47 -24.15
C GLU A 443 -1.90 14.99 -24.31
N ASN A 444 -2.16 15.75 -23.25
CA ASN A 444 -2.26 17.21 -23.32
C ASN A 444 -1.12 17.94 -22.60
N ASP A 445 -0.20 17.22 -21.97
CA ASP A 445 0.79 17.76 -21.04
C ASP A 445 0.17 18.69 -19.97
N ASN A 446 -1.05 18.34 -19.54
CA ASN A 446 -1.86 19.13 -18.64
C ASN A 446 -2.33 18.30 -17.44
N PHE A 447 -1.88 18.66 -16.26
CA PHE A 447 -2.13 17.93 -15.01
C PHE A 447 -3.38 18.40 -14.24
N SER A 448 -4.23 19.26 -14.81
CA SER A 448 -5.36 19.86 -14.08
C SER A 448 -6.35 18.81 -13.54
N LYS A 449 -6.74 17.82 -14.37
CA LYS A 449 -7.63 16.72 -13.94
C LYS A 449 -6.96 15.87 -12.86
N TYR A 450 -5.68 15.59 -13.02
CA TYR A 450 -4.90 14.83 -12.04
C TYR A 450 -4.82 15.54 -10.68
N PHE A 451 -4.51 16.83 -10.64
CA PHE A 451 -4.46 17.59 -9.39
C PHE A 451 -5.82 17.77 -8.75
N ASN A 452 -6.89 17.87 -9.55
CA ASN A 452 -8.25 17.87 -9.01
C ASN A 452 -8.58 16.54 -8.30
N LEU A 453 -8.28 15.41 -8.93
CA LEU A 453 -8.49 14.10 -8.32
C LEU A 453 -7.60 13.91 -7.08
N LEU A 454 -6.31 14.25 -7.15
CA LEU A 454 -5.38 14.19 -6.03
C LEU A 454 -5.89 14.99 -4.82
N LYS A 455 -6.37 16.20 -5.05
CA LYS A 455 -6.97 17.04 -4.01
C LYS A 455 -8.20 16.40 -3.35
N LEU A 456 -9.02 15.69 -4.12
CA LEU A 456 -10.22 15.04 -3.61
C LEU A 456 -9.87 13.81 -2.78
N VAL A 457 -8.99 12.93 -3.26
CA VAL A 457 -8.57 11.75 -2.52
C VAL A 457 -7.71 12.10 -1.28
N SER A 458 -7.21 13.32 -1.19
CA SER A 458 -6.52 13.84 0.01
C SER A 458 -7.46 14.25 1.15
N ASP A 459 -8.79 14.27 0.91
CA ASP A 459 -9.84 14.56 1.94
C ASP A 459 -11.01 13.56 1.78
N PRO A 460 -10.77 12.23 1.95
CA PRO A 460 -11.66 11.18 1.45
C PRO A 460 -12.98 11.05 2.21
N PHE A 461 -13.10 11.65 3.39
CA PHE A 461 -14.28 11.52 4.27
C PHE A 461 -15.26 12.70 4.16
N LYS A 462 -14.95 13.68 3.30
CA LYS A 462 -15.73 14.92 3.24
C LYS A 462 -16.68 14.94 2.05
N TYR A 463 -17.97 14.76 2.33
CA TYR A 463 -19.02 14.94 1.32
C TYR A 463 -19.17 16.42 0.94
N LYS A 464 -19.21 16.68 -0.37
CA LYS A 464 -19.59 17.97 -0.97
C LYS A 464 -20.39 17.69 -2.24
N GLU A 465 -21.63 18.15 -2.30
CA GLU A 465 -22.54 17.89 -3.40
C GLU A 465 -21.95 18.20 -4.79
N LYS A 466 -21.19 19.28 -4.91
CA LYS A 466 -20.54 19.67 -6.17
C LYS A 466 -19.53 18.64 -6.70
N TYR A 467 -19.14 17.63 -5.91
CA TYR A 467 -18.20 16.58 -6.31
C TYR A 467 -18.86 15.21 -6.49
N VAL A 468 -20.20 15.16 -6.55
CA VAL A 468 -20.96 13.91 -6.63
C VAL A 468 -20.49 13.00 -7.78
N ASN A 469 -20.09 13.57 -8.91
CA ASN A 469 -19.58 12.80 -10.06
C ASN A 469 -18.26 12.06 -9.77
N TYR A 470 -17.49 12.48 -8.77
CA TYR A 470 -16.29 11.77 -8.33
C TYR A 470 -16.58 10.63 -7.34
N TYR A 471 -17.80 10.58 -6.80
CA TYR A 471 -18.22 9.52 -5.88
C TYR A 471 -18.85 8.34 -6.61
N LYS A 472 -19.44 8.60 -7.78
CA LYS A 472 -20.20 7.62 -8.55
C LYS A 472 -19.28 6.58 -9.21
N PRO A 473 -19.72 5.31 -9.26
CA PRO A 473 -19.08 4.32 -10.13
C PRO A 473 -19.20 4.75 -11.61
N PRO A 474 -18.44 4.15 -12.53
CA PRO A 474 -18.59 4.43 -13.95
C PRO A 474 -20.01 4.08 -14.42
N ALA A 475 -20.55 4.84 -15.38
CA ALA A 475 -21.89 4.63 -15.93
C ALA A 475 -22.03 3.25 -16.60
N VAL A 476 -20.96 2.74 -17.18
CA VAL A 476 -20.83 1.38 -17.70
C VAL A 476 -19.62 0.75 -17.01
N LEU A 477 -19.86 -0.30 -16.25
CA LEU A 477 -18.77 -1.08 -15.65
C LEU A 477 -18.04 -1.81 -16.77
N ASP A 478 -16.77 -1.59 -16.89
CA ASP A 478 -15.91 -2.41 -17.74
C ASP A 478 -15.53 -3.68 -16.95
N GLU A 479 -16.27 -4.76 -17.18
CA GLU A 479 -16.01 -6.05 -16.54
C GLU A 479 -14.62 -6.62 -16.89
N ASN A 480 -14.05 -6.16 -18.00
CA ASN A 480 -12.72 -6.54 -18.47
C ASN A 480 -11.62 -5.54 -18.04
N PHE A 481 -11.97 -4.55 -17.22
CA PHE A 481 -10.96 -3.59 -16.75
C PHE A 481 -9.78 -4.30 -16.11
N LYS A 482 -8.61 -4.08 -16.67
CA LYS A 482 -7.35 -4.63 -16.18
C LYS A 482 -6.33 -3.51 -16.00
N THR A 483 -5.50 -3.69 -15.00
CA THR A 483 -4.40 -2.79 -14.69
C THR A 483 -3.07 -3.44 -15.04
N PHE A 484 -2.12 -2.60 -15.45
CA PHE A 484 -0.79 -3.03 -15.89
C PHE A 484 0.28 -2.43 -14.98
N CYS A 485 1.36 -3.17 -14.76
CA CYS A 485 2.47 -2.69 -13.93
C CYS A 485 3.31 -1.60 -14.63
N GLY A 486 3.16 -1.41 -15.96
CA GLY A 486 3.92 -0.43 -16.75
C GLY A 486 5.45 -0.64 -16.70
N THR A 487 5.89 -1.90 -16.56
CA THR A 487 7.31 -2.31 -16.49
C THR A 487 7.83 -2.71 -17.84
#